data_c12ac18d256aa750a0d1973ceea0dd92
#
_entry.id   c12ac18d256aa750a0d1973ceea0dd92
#
_cell.length_a   1.000
_cell.length_b   1.000
_cell.length_c   1.000
_cell.angle_alpha   90.00
_cell.angle_beta   90.00
_cell.angle_gamma   90.00
#
_symmetry.space_group_name_H-M   'P 1'
#
loop_
_entity.id
_entity.type
_entity.pdbx_description
1 polymer ?
#
loop_
_entity_poly.entity_id
_entity_poly.type
_entity_poly.pdbx_seq_one_letter_code
_entity_poly.pdbx_strand_id
1 'polypeptide(L)'
;MIKIKKLTGFIIFLLFGMIFISCGKPSKKDIIDRGYILEVGVSNEIDREFAGKMEHSPTYTIFKATEYKDNDIMVQNLKNGTVKAILSPMLSLGNSDYGYYPVYVDNKNYETVYLIYRKDIPDFLKNSFEKGDSFMLNNMEKYSKEKYKDRFSFFSNIEDFEKKIMANEWDLVNIAGLELKNSKISIKLDKGNVFITGKNGKKYSGKYSLKNHRISFEIDNLNNLLKKGSELSDSDKDFLYYLSNADVITFMDNEQILYIGVPESNLIFKKTSKNK
;
A
#
# COMPACT_ATOMS: atom_id res chain seq x y z
N MET A 1 44.38 -36.85 36.59
CA MET A 1 43.15 -36.05 36.83
C MET A 1 43.05 -34.78 35.97
N ILE A 2 43.70 -34.68 34.81
CA ILE A 2 43.79 -33.44 33.99
C ILE A 2 43.02 -33.61 32.62
N LYS A 3 42.65 -34.82 32.20
CA LYS A 3 41.99 -35.07 30.92
C LYS A 3 40.48 -34.81 30.89
N ILE A 4 39.79 -34.83 32.03
CA ILE A 4 38.34 -34.66 32.11
C ILE A 4 37.90 -33.19 31.99
N LYS A 5 38.68 -32.22 32.49
CA LYS A 5 38.33 -30.81 32.41
C LYS A 5 38.40 -30.22 31.00
N LYS A 6 39.21 -30.75 30.08
CA LYS A 6 39.29 -30.32 28.69
C LYS A 6 38.10 -30.82 27.83
N LEU A 7 37.55 -31.98 28.18
CA LEU A 7 36.43 -32.58 27.45
C LEU A 7 35.12 -31.86 27.76
N THR A 8 34.93 -31.46 29.03
CA THR A 8 33.71 -30.70 29.45
C THR A 8 33.66 -29.33 28.83
N GLY A 9 34.82 -28.62 28.70
CA GLY A 9 34.86 -27.32 28.01
C GLY A 9 34.55 -27.40 26.52
N PHE A 10 34.97 -28.46 25.87
CA PHE A 10 34.69 -28.68 24.44
C PHE A 10 33.22 -29.03 24.16
N ILE A 11 32.59 -29.80 25.05
CA ILE A 11 31.14 -30.16 24.93
C ILE A 11 30.28 -28.92 25.22
N ILE A 12 30.62 -28.06 26.16
CA ILE A 12 29.93 -26.79 26.44
C ILE A 12 30.06 -25.82 25.24
N PHE A 13 31.22 -25.76 24.60
CA PHE A 13 31.45 -24.93 23.41
C PHE A 13 30.69 -25.44 22.20
N LEU A 14 30.56 -26.78 22.03
CA LEU A 14 29.72 -27.39 20.98
C LEU A 14 28.22 -27.18 21.24
N LEU A 15 27.78 -27.23 22.49
CA LEU A 15 26.39 -26.93 22.86
C LEU A 15 26.03 -25.44 22.67
N PHE A 16 26.98 -24.54 23.04
CA PHE A 16 26.79 -23.09 22.75
C PHE A 16 26.88 -22.78 21.25
N GLY A 17 27.75 -23.48 20.49
CA GLY A 17 27.84 -23.33 19.04
C GLY A 17 26.59 -23.80 18.31
N MET A 18 25.86 -24.80 18.82
CA MET A 18 24.59 -25.25 18.22
C MET A 18 23.40 -24.32 18.49
N ILE A 19 23.48 -23.46 19.51
CA ILE A 19 22.43 -22.47 19.81
C ILE A 19 22.49 -21.29 18.82
N PHE A 20 23.65 -21.03 18.19
CA PHE A 20 23.82 -19.94 17.22
C PHE A 20 23.58 -20.32 15.75
N ILE A 21 23.27 -21.58 15.43
CA ILE A 21 23.10 -22.05 14.03
C ILE A 21 21.60 -22.03 13.61
N SER A 22 20.68 -21.46 14.36
CA SER A 22 19.28 -21.41 14.00
C SER A 22 18.71 -19.99 13.87
N CYS A 23 19.46 -19.07 13.24
CA CYS A 23 18.88 -17.84 12.68
C CYS A 23 18.56 -18.00 11.19
N GLY A 24 18.21 -19.20 10.75
CA GLY A 24 17.59 -19.41 9.45
C GLY A 24 16.14 -18.89 9.49
N LYS A 25 15.69 -18.23 8.41
CA LYS A 25 14.26 -17.91 8.23
C LYS A 25 13.47 -19.19 8.47
N PRO A 26 12.39 -19.17 9.28
CA PRO A 26 11.58 -20.36 9.53
C PRO A 26 11.10 -20.97 8.22
N SER A 27 11.16 -22.26 8.08
CA SER A 27 10.66 -22.94 6.89
C SER A 27 9.14 -22.85 6.81
N LYS A 28 8.57 -22.95 5.60
CA LYS A 28 7.11 -22.96 5.41
C LYS A 28 6.43 -24.04 6.27
N LYS A 29 7.10 -25.19 6.48
CA LYS A 29 6.59 -26.27 7.32
C LYS A 29 6.57 -25.90 8.79
N ASP A 30 7.64 -25.27 9.31
CA ASP A 30 7.69 -24.82 10.71
C ASP A 30 6.61 -23.79 11.03
N ILE A 31 6.25 -22.96 10.04
CA ILE A 31 5.23 -21.91 10.17
C ILE A 31 3.82 -22.52 10.17
N ILE A 32 3.54 -23.48 9.28
CA ILE A 32 2.26 -24.20 9.26
C ILE A 32 2.00 -24.91 10.59
N ASP A 33 3.06 -25.48 11.18
CA ASP A 33 2.93 -26.24 12.42
C ASP A 33 2.86 -25.37 13.69
N ARG A 34 3.41 -24.14 13.67
CA ARG A 34 3.56 -23.29 14.87
C ARG A 34 2.89 -21.92 14.77
N GLY A 35 2.43 -21.56 13.59
CA GLY A 35 2.01 -20.17 13.28
C GLY A 35 3.22 -19.21 13.15
N TYR A 36 2.96 -18.03 12.65
CA TYR A 36 3.95 -16.96 12.55
C TYR A 36 3.38 -15.67 13.14
N ILE A 37 4.16 -14.97 13.93
CA ILE A 37 3.77 -13.66 14.46
C ILE A 37 4.59 -12.60 13.73
N LEU A 38 3.91 -11.70 13.01
CA LEU A 38 4.50 -10.50 12.45
C LEU A 38 4.21 -9.34 13.40
N GLU A 39 5.25 -8.82 14.04
CA GLU A 39 5.12 -7.62 14.86
C GLU A 39 5.05 -6.39 13.96
N VAL A 40 3.99 -5.60 14.16
CA VAL A 40 3.66 -4.40 13.39
C VAL A 40 3.70 -3.19 14.32
N GLY A 41 4.62 -2.28 14.08
CA GLY A 41 4.67 -0.99 14.78
C GLY A 41 3.50 -0.11 14.34
N VAL A 42 2.87 0.54 15.30
CA VAL A 42 1.74 1.45 15.09
C VAL A 42 1.88 2.68 15.99
N SER A 43 1.41 3.84 15.54
CA SER A 43 1.55 5.09 16.28
C SER A 43 0.22 5.67 16.78
N ASN A 44 -0.89 5.05 16.44
CA ASN A 44 -2.21 5.49 16.87
C ASN A 44 -3.15 4.32 17.16
N GLU A 45 -4.24 4.62 17.86
CA GLU A 45 -5.22 3.62 18.29
C GLU A 45 -5.92 2.91 17.12
N ILE A 46 -6.21 3.64 16.04
CA ILE A 46 -6.89 3.07 14.87
C ILE A 46 -6.01 2.03 14.20
N ASP A 47 -4.75 2.35 13.94
CA ASP A 47 -3.78 1.42 13.37
C ASP A 47 -3.56 0.20 14.26
N ARG A 48 -3.55 0.39 15.59
CA ARG A 48 -3.46 -0.71 16.56
C ARG A 48 -4.66 -1.66 16.44
N GLU A 49 -5.87 -1.12 16.37
CA GLU A 49 -7.07 -1.92 16.20
C GLU A 49 -7.06 -2.67 14.86
N PHE A 50 -6.67 -1.98 13.80
CA PHE A 50 -6.62 -2.55 12.46
C PHE A 50 -5.54 -3.64 12.34
N ALA A 51 -4.34 -3.40 12.84
CA ALA A 51 -3.29 -4.42 12.87
C ALA A 51 -3.75 -5.70 13.60
N GLY A 52 -4.49 -5.55 14.72
CA GLY A 52 -5.05 -6.68 15.45
C GLY A 52 -6.18 -7.43 14.72
N LYS A 53 -6.67 -6.93 13.59
CA LYS A 53 -7.68 -7.60 12.73
C LYS A 53 -7.09 -8.18 11.44
N MET A 54 -5.83 -7.88 11.15
CA MET A 54 -5.13 -8.52 10.03
C MET A 54 -4.81 -9.97 10.35
N GLU A 55 -5.00 -10.85 9.39
CA GLU A 55 -4.63 -12.26 9.50
C GLU A 55 -4.25 -12.82 8.13
N HIS A 56 -3.35 -13.79 8.13
CA HIS A 56 -2.98 -14.53 6.93
C HIS A 56 -3.36 -16.01 7.13
N SER A 57 -4.59 -16.33 6.82
CA SER A 57 -5.22 -17.62 7.08
C SER A 57 -4.44 -18.84 6.55
N PRO A 58 -3.90 -18.83 5.31
CA PRO A 58 -3.17 -20.00 4.78
C PRO A 58 -1.93 -20.41 5.58
N THR A 59 -1.39 -19.53 6.42
CA THR A 59 -0.15 -19.78 7.18
C THR A 59 -0.31 -19.50 8.67
N TYR A 60 -1.55 -19.27 9.13
CA TYR A 60 -1.82 -18.92 10.54
C TYR A 60 -0.95 -17.75 11.05
N THR A 61 -0.64 -16.80 10.17
CA THR A 61 0.10 -15.61 10.58
C THR A 61 -0.80 -14.65 11.32
N ILE A 62 -0.36 -14.26 12.51
CA ILE A 62 -1.01 -13.26 13.37
C ILE A 62 -0.20 -11.98 13.29
N PHE A 63 -0.87 -10.87 13.03
CA PHE A 63 -0.26 -9.55 13.09
C PHE A 63 -0.44 -8.98 14.49
N LYS A 64 0.68 -8.74 15.19
CA LYS A 64 0.69 -8.25 16.55
C LYS A 64 1.10 -6.79 16.58
N ALA A 65 0.19 -5.91 16.98
CA ALA A 65 0.50 -4.48 17.11
C ALA A 65 1.44 -4.21 18.28
N THR A 66 2.47 -3.39 18.02
CA THR A 66 3.35 -2.79 19.01
C THR A 66 3.24 -1.28 18.92
N GLU A 67 2.71 -0.64 19.97
CA GLU A 67 2.41 0.79 19.98
C GLU A 67 3.65 1.62 20.26
N TYR A 68 3.85 2.68 19.47
CA TYR A 68 4.89 3.67 19.61
C TYR A 68 4.28 5.06 19.76
N LYS A 69 4.74 5.82 20.75
CA LYS A 69 4.31 7.21 20.95
C LYS A 69 4.96 8.19 19.98
N ASP A 70 6.05 7.76 19.33
CA ASP A 70 6.89 8.56 18.47
C ASP A 70 7.12 7.81 17.16
N ASN A 71 6.76 8.44 16.04
CA ASN A 71 6.93 7.90 14.69
C ASN A 71 8.40 7.68 14.34
N ASP A 72 9.31 8.56 14.78
CA ASP A 72 10.74 8.44 14.49
C ASP A 72 11.32 7.20 15.19
N ILE A 73 10.90 6.94 16.42
CA ILE A 73 11.29 5.73 17.16
C ILE A 73 10.71 4.49 16.46
N MET A 74 9.48 4.52 16.01
CA MET A 74 8.86 3.42 15.26
C MET A 74 9.65 3.11 13.96
N VAL A 75 9.99 4.15 13.21
CA VAL A 75 10.79 4.04 11.97
C VAL A 75 12.20 3.52 12.27
N GLN A 76 12.85 3.98 13.35
CA GLN A 76 14.15 3.46 13.76
C GLN A 76 14.09 1.97 14.13
N ASN A 77 13.03 1.53 14.80
CA ASN A 77 12.83 0.12 15.14
C ASN A 77 12.55 -0.75 13.91
N LEU A 78 11.91 -0.22 12.87
CA LEU A 78 11.82 -0.88 11.56
C LEU A 78 13.22 -1.00 10.92
N LYS A 79 13.99 0.09 10.89
CA LYS A 79 15.34 0.12 10.28
C LYS A 79 16.31 -0.86 10.95
N ASN A 80 16.32 -0.94 12.27
CA ASN A 80 17.20 -1.86 13.01
C ASN A 80 16.66 -3.29 13.12
N GLY A 81 15.42 -3.54 12.62
CA GLY A 81 14.80 -4.86 12.59
C GLY A 81 14.15 -5.32 13.89
N THR A 82 14.00 -4.45 14.89
CA THR A 82 13.26 -4.72 16.13
C THR A 82 11.80 -5.02 15.84
N VAL A 83 11.18 -4.28 14.90
CA VAL A 83 9.90 -4.66 14.28
C VAL A 83 10.14 -4.97 12.81
N LYS A 84 9.33 -5.86 12.25
CA LYS A 84 9.46 -6.28 10.85
C LYS A 84 8.52 -5.55 9.91
N ALA A 85 7.52 -4.86 10.44
CA ALA A 85 6.60 -4.03 9.68
C ALA A 85 6.07 -2.87 10.52
N ILE A 86 5.55 -1.83 9.86
CA ILE A 86 4.83 -0.73 10.50
C ILE A 86 3.58 -0.39 9.66
N LEU A 87 2.51 0.09 10.31
CA LEU A 87 1.41 0.79 9.63
C LEU A 87 1.68 2.29 9.67
N SER A 88 1.77 2.90 8.51
CA SER A 88 2.09 4.33 8.39
C SER A 88 1.66 4.85 7.01
N PRO A 89 1.40 6.16 6.88
CA PRO A 89 1.44 6.83 5.59
C PRO A 89 2.76 6.55 4.85
N MET A 90 2.78 6.79 3.54
CA MET A 90 3.97 6.54 2.73
C MET A 90 5.19 7.27 3.29
N LEU A 91 6.26 6.51 3.56
CA LEU A 91 7.53 7.03 4.02
C LEU A 91 8.61 6.71 3.00
N SER A 92 9.36 7.70 2.56
CA SER A 92 10.57 7.46 1.77
C SER A 92 11.69 6.95 2.66
N LEU A 93 11.87 5.63 2.73
CA LEU A 93 12.92 5.00 3.55
C LEU A 93 14.26 4.87 2.81
N GLY A 94 14.32 5.29 1.56
CA GLY A 94 15.56 5.52 0.81
C GLY A 94 16.34 4.28 0.38
N ASN A 95 15.82 3.05 0.59
CA ASN A 95 16.52 1.86 0.14
C ASN A 95 15.57 0.75 -0.37
N SER A 96 16.16 -0.25 -1.06
CA SER A 96 15.44 -1.39 -1.65
C SER A 96 15.01 -2.47 -0.63
N ASP A 97 15.33 -2.31 0.66
CA ASP A 97 15.11 -3.36 1.69
C ASP A 97 13.69 -3.40 2.23
N TYR A 98 12.87 -2.43 1.81
CA TYR A 98 11.48 -2.32 2.24
C TYR A 98 10.51 -2.58 1.08
N GLY A 99 9.36 -3.16 1.44
CA GLY A 99 8.20 -3.29 0.58
C GLY A 99 7.03 -2.50 1.17
N TYR A 100 6.07 -2.17 0.33
CA TYR A 100 4.89 -1.36 0.67
C TYR A 100 3.64 -2.10 0.21
N TYR A 101 2.73 -2.36 1.14
CA TYR A 101 1.44 -2.98 0.86
C TYR A 101 0.33 -1.99 1.25
N PRO A 102 -0.50 -1.50 0.32
CA PRO A 102 -1.55 -0.55 0.63
C PRO A 102 -2.63 -1.26 1.45
N VAL A 103 -3.07 -0.64 2.55
CA VAL A 103 -4.03 -1.23 3.49
C VAL A 103 -5.36 -0.52 3.40
N TYR A 104 -5.40 0.78 3.64
CA TYR A 104 -6.61 1.58 3.58
C TYR A 104 -6.35 3.05 3.24
N VAL A 105 -7.42 3.76 2.89
CA VAL A 105 -7.46 5.23 2.78
C VAL A 105 -8.32 5.77 3.92
N ASP A 106 -7.83 6.75 4.68
CA ASP A 106 -8.68 7.57 5.56
C ASP A 106 -9.42 8.61 4.71
N ASN A 107 -10.72 8.41 4.53
CA ASN A 107 -11.56 9.23 3.65
C ASN A 107 -11.71 10.68 4.15
N LYS A 108 -11.32 10.96 5.40
CA LYS A 108 -11.39 12.31 5.99
C LYS A 108 -10.30 13.22 5.43
N ASN A 109 -9.10 12.70 5.23
CA ASN A 109 -7.94 13.46 4.76
C ASN A 109 -7.35 12.92 3.44
N TYR A 110 -7.97 11.85 2.89
CA TYR A 110 -7.52 11.18 1.67
C TYR A 110 -6.08 10.64 1.77
N GLU A 111 -5.69 10.18 2.95
CA GLU A 111 -4.37 9.66 3.20
C GLU A 111 -4.35 8.13 3.09
N THR A 112 -3.45 7.60 2.24
CA THR A 112 -3.24 6.15 2.16
C THR A 112 -2.30 5.69 3.26
N VAL A 113 -2.73 4.69 4.01
CA VAL A 113 -1.90 3.98 5.00
C VAL A 113 -1.41 2.67 4.41
N TYR A 114 -0.12 2.43 4.54
CA TYR A 114 0.59 1.26 4.05
C TYR A 114 1.08 0.39 5.20
N LEU A 115 1.08 -0.91 5.00
CA LEU A 115 1.96 -1.81 5.74
C LEU A 115 3.35 -1.74 5.08
N ILE A 116 4.27 -1.03 5.71
CA ILE A 116 5.67 -0.93 5.28
C ILE A 116 6.42 -2.05 5.96
N TYR A 117 7.03 -2.95 5.20
CA TYR A 117 7.65 -4.14 5.73
C TYR A 117 9.08 -4.33 5.23
N ARG A 118 9.91 -4.95 6.06
CA ARG A 118 11.26 -5.37 5.68
C ARG A 118 11.19 -6.58 4.75
N LYS A 119 11.99 -6.60 3.69
CA LYS A 119 12.03 -7.74 2.75
C LYS A 119 12.69 -9.00 3.31
N ASP A 120 13.23 -8.95 4.54
CA ASP A 120 13.76 -10.11 5.27
C ASP A 120 12.69 -10.92 6.03
N ILE A 121 11.41 -10.58 5.90
CA ILE A 121 10.29 -11.40 6.37
C ILE A 121 10.20 -12.72 5.57
N PRO A 122 9.45 -13.73 6.06
CA PRO A 122 9.26 -14.98 5.33
C PRO A 122 8.74 -14.79 3.90
N ASP A 123 9.30 -15.53 2.94
CA ASP A 123 8.98 -15.37 1.51
C ASP A 123 7.51 -15.56 1.18
N PHE A 124 6.79 -16.40 1.93
CA PHE A 124 5.35 -16.60 1.70
C PHE A 124 4.53 -15.33 2.01
N LEU A 125 4.89 -14.57 3.08
CA LEU A 125 4.25 -13.27 3.38
C LEU A 125 4.65 -12.21 2.36
N LYS A 126 5.94 -12.11 2.06
CA LYS A 126 6.45 -11.19 1.04
C LYS A 126 5.75 -11.41 -0.30
N ASN A 127 5.65 -12.66 -0.76
CA ASN A 127 4.96 -13.01 -1.99
C ASN A 127 3.48 -12.65 -1.97
N SER A 128 2.79 -12.80 -0.83
CA SER A 128 1.40 -12.38 -0.67
C SER A 128 1.25 -10.87 -0.77
N PHE A 129 2.12 -10.09 -0.10
CA PHE A 129 2.10 -8.64 -0.21
C PHE A 129 2.41 -8.15 -1.63
N GLU A 130 3.43 -8.73 -2.29
CA GLU A 130 3.81 -8.37 -3.66
C GLU A 130 2.75 -8.78 -4.70
N LYS A 131 2.00 -9.85 -4.44
CA LYS A 131 0.88 -10.26 -5.29
C LYS A 131 -0.39 -9.46 -5.03
N GLY A 132 -0.44 -8.74 -3.91
CA GLY A 132 -1.62 -7.98 -3.49
C GLY A 132 -2.76 -8.88 -3.01
N ASP A 133 -2.44 -9.93 -2.23
CA ASP A 133 -3.44 -10.80 -1.61
C ASP A 133 -4.23 -10.00 -0.57
N SER A 134 -5.39 -9.53 -0.95
CA SER A 134 -6.21 -8.60 -0.16
C SER A 134 -7.10 -9.28 0.90
N PHE A 135 -7.17 -10.62 0.91
CA PHE A 135 -7.98 -11.34 1.91
C PHE A 135 -7.54 -11.07 3.35
N MET A 136 -6.29 -10.65 3.57
CA MET A 136 -5.79 -10.22 4.88
C MET A 136 -6.56 -9.02 5.44
N LEU A 137 -7.21 -8.24 4.58
CA LEU A 137 -7.93 -7.02 4.96
C LEU A 137 -9.41 -7.26 5.27
N ASN A 138 -9.96 -8.44 4.93
CA ASN A 138 -11.42 -8.69 5.02
C ASN A 138 -11.98 -8.50 6.44
N ASN A 139 -11.29 -9.02 7.45
CA ASN A 139 -11.73 -8.86 8.84
C ASN A 139 -11.58 -7.42 9.32
N MET A 140 -10.54 -6.73 8.88
CA MET A 140 -10.29 -5.33 9.16
C MET A 140 -11.39 -4.46 8.54
N GLU A 141 -11.73 -4.68 7.27
CA GLU A 141 -12.80 -3.97 6.57
C GLU A 141 -14.15 -4.17 7.24
N LYS A 142 -14.51 -5.41 7.58
CA LYS A 142 -15.74 -5.72 8.30
C LYS A 142 -15.82 -4.99 9.65
N TYR A 143 -14.76 -5.08 10.46
CA TYR A 143 -14.65 -4.38 11.73
C TYR A 143 -14.78 -2.86 11.56
N SER A 144 -14.13 -2.30 10.55
CA SER A 144 -14.17 -0.87 10.25
C SER A 144 -15.58 -0.40 9.90
N LYS A 145 -16.30 -1.12 9.05
CA LYS A 145 -17.69 -0.81 8.69
C LYS A 145 -18.62 -0.78 9.90
N GLU A 146 -18.44 -1.70 10.83
CA GLU A 146 -19.24 -1.75 12.07
C GLU A 146 -18.94 -0.56 12.99
N LYS A 147 -17.66 -0.21 13.18
CA LYS A 147 -17.23 0.80 14.17
C LYS A 147 -17.12 2.22 13.60
N TYR A 148 -16.60 2.36 12.41
CA TYR A 148 -16.22 3.65 11.80
C TYR A 148 -17.07 4.03 10.59
N LYS A 149 -18.02 3.18 10.18
CA LYS A 149 -18.87 3.35 8.97
C LYS A 149 -18.00 3.55 7.71
N ASP A 150 -18.26 4.63 6.97
CA ASP A 150 -17.62 4.92 5.68
C ASP A 150 -16.35 5.78 5.83
N ARG A 151 -15.77 5.86 7.05
CA ARG A 151 -14.56 6.66 7.26
C ARG A 151 -13.35 6.10 6.52
N PHE A 152 -13.26 4.77 6.33
CA PHE A 152 -12.11 4.13 5.73
C PHE A 152 -12.51 3.31 4.52
N SER A 153 -11.69 3.39 3.46
CA SER A 153 -11.80 2.56 2.26
C SER A 153 -10.59 1.64 2.17
N PHE A 154 -10.83 0.34 2.03
CA PHE A 154 -9.77 -0.68 2.05
C PHE A 154 -9.35 -1.09 0.64
N PHE A 155 -8.08 -1.46 0.49
CA PHE A 155 -7.58 -2.09 -0.72
C PHE A 155 -7.90 -3.60 -0.74
N SER A 156 -9.12 -3.94 -0.35
CA SER A 156 -9.65 -5.29 -0.37
C SER A 156 -10.02 -5.72 -1.78
N ASN A 157 -10.20 -7.04 -1.96
CA ASN A 157 -10.58 -7.57 -3.28
C ASN A 157 -11.98 -7.11 -3.68
N ILE A 158 -12.07 -6.36 -4.77
CA ILE A 158 -13.33 -5.92 -5.36
C ILE A 158 -13.55 -6.75 -6.62
N GLU A 159 -14.64 -7.55 -6.63
CA GLU A 159 -15.01 -8.34 -7.79
C GLU A 159 -15.19 -7.43 -9.02
N ASP A 160 -14.63 -7.85 -10.16
CA ASP A 160 -14.67 -7.10 -11.42
C ASP A 160 -14.09 -5.66 -11.32
N PHE A 161 -13.13 -5.39 -10.44
CA PHE A 161 -12.61 -4.05 -10.15
C PHE A 161 -12.24 -3.27 -11.41
N GLU A 162 -11.40 -3.84 -12.27
CA GLU A 162 -10.98 -3.18 -13.51
C GLU A 162 -12.18 -2.92 -14.45
N LYS A 163 -13.09 -3.87 -14.58
CA LYS A 163 -14.28 -3.74 -15.39
C LYS A 163 -15.20 -2.61 -14.90
N LYS A 164 -15.33 -2.46 -13.58
CA LYS A 164 -16.10 -1.36 -12.97
C LYS A 164 -15.46 0.00 -13.23
N ILE A 165 -14.12 0.09 -13.19
CA ILE A 165 -13.41 1.33 -13.55
C ILE A 165 -13.65 1.67 -15.02
N MET A 166 -13.46 0.70 -15.92
CA MET A 166 -13.63 0.89 -17.37
C MET A 166 -15.05 1.24 -17.79
N ALA A 167 -16.07 0.80 -17.02
CA ALA A 167 -17.47 1.07 -17.33
C ALA A 167 -17.86 2.55 -17.24
N ASN A 168 -17.03 3.39 -16.62
CA ASN A 168 -17.33 4.78 -16.34
C ASN A 168 -16.28 5.73 -16.90
N GLU A 169 -16.65 6.99 -17.05
CA GLU A 169 -15.74 8.12 -17.14
C GLU A 169 -15.69 8.81 -15.77
N TRP A 170 -14.56 9.39 -15.43
CA TRP A 170 -14.25 9.86 -14.10
C TRP A 170 -13.81 11.32 -14.14
N ASP A 171 -14.60 12.21 -13.55
CA ASP A 171 -14.32 13.65 -13.48
C ASP A 171 -13.44 13.96 -12.28
N LEU A 172 -12.32 14.63 -12.50
CA LEU A 172 -11.40 15.02 -11.44
C LEU A 172 -12.04 16.09 -10.55
N VAL A 173 -12.09 15.84 -9.25
CA VAL A 173 -12.67 16.76 -8.25
C VAL A 173 -11.68 17.26 -7.22
N ASN A 174 -10.53 16.58 -7.05
CA ASN A 174 -9.50 17.01 -6.12
C ASN A 174 -8.10 16.61 -6.63
N ILE A 175 -7.12 17.49 -6.46
CA ILE A 175 -5.69 17.24 -6.68
C ILE A 175 -4.94 17.62 -5.40
N ALA A 176 -4.20 16.69 -4.81
CA ALA A 176 -3.30 16.97 -3.70
C ALA A 176 -4.00 17.71 -2.52
N GLY A 177 -5.25 17.32 -2.21
CA GLY A 177 -6.05 17.97 -1.16
C GLY A 177 -6.76 19.27 -1.58
N LEU A 178 -6.52 19.77 -2.80
CA LEU A 178 -7.18 20.96 -3.33
C LEU A 178 -8.44 20.59 -4.09
N GLU A 179 -9.61 21.01 -3.58
CA GLU A 179 -10.89 20.82 -4.25
C GLU A 179 -10.99 21.66 -5.53
N LEU A 180 -11.37 21.04 -6.62
CA LEU A 180 -11.53 21.64 -7.94
C LEU A 180 -13.00 21.88 -8.23
N LYS A 181 -13.46 23.13 -8.07
CA LYS A 181 -14.83 23.52 -8.45
C LYS A 181 -14.96 23.56 -9.98
N ASN A 182 -15.92 22.78 -10.53
CA ASN A 182 -16.21 22.74 -11.97
C ASN A 182 -15.00 22.32 -12.84
N SER A 183 -14.19 21.39 -12.36
CA SER A 183 -13.14 20.78 -13.17
C SER A 183 -13.76 20.16 -14.44
N LYS A 184 -13.13 20.42 -15.59
CA LYS A 184 -13.46 19.75 -16.85
C LYS A 184 -12.45 18.65 -17.19
N ILE A 185 -11.56 18.37 -16.25
CA ILE A 185 -10.56 17.31 -16.43
C ILE A 185 -11.23 15.97 -16.13
N SER A 186 -11.14 15.04 -17.06
CA SER A 186 -11.66 13.68 -16.85
C SER A 186 -10.69 12.62 -17.37
N ILE A 187 -10.87 11.41 -16.87
CA ILE A 187 -10.17 10.22 -17.38
C ILE A 187 -11.17 9.13 -17.73
N LYS A 188 -10.82 8.34 -18.75
CA LYS A 188 -11.47 7.08 -19.08
C LYS A 188 -10.42 6.01 -19.31
N LEU A 189 -10.56 4.88 -18.66
CA LEU A 189 -9.72 3.71 -18.85
C LEU A 189 -10.42 2.71 -19.75
N ASP A 190 -9.72 2.14 -20.73
CA ASP A 190 -10.26 1.12 -21.61
C ASP A 190 -9.15 0.18 -22.12
N LYS A 191 -9.19 -1.08 -21.68
CA LYS A 191 -8.33 -2.17 -22.16
C LYS A 191 -6.84 -1.79 -22.24
N GLY A 192 -6.30 -1.28 -21.13
CA GLY A 192 -4.88 -0.88 -21.01
C GLY A 192 -4.55 0.49 -21.58
N ASN A 193 -5.54 1.24 -22.10
CA ASN A 193 -5.37 2.61 -22.57
C ASN A 193 -6.06 3.59 -21.62
N VAL A 194 -5.45 4.75 -21.42
CA VAL A 194 -6.05 5.88 -20.71
C VAL A 194 -6.31 7.02 -21.69
N PHE A 195 -7.53 7.53 -21.65
CA PHE A 195 -7.97 8.71 -22.41
C PHE A 195 -8.23 9.83 -21.41
N ILE A 196 -7.63 10.97 -21.63
CA ILE A 196 -7.66 12.12 -20.75
C ILE A 196 -8.26 13.31 -21.46
N THR A 197 -9.21 13.99 -20.83
CA THR A 197 -9.70 15.30 -21.24
C THR A 197 -9.12 16.33 -20.29
N GLY A 198 -8.36 17.29 -20.80
CA GLY A 198 -7.82 18.41 -20.03
C GLY A 198 -8.83 19.53 -19.85
N LYS A 199 -8.46 20.54 -19.04
CA LYS A 199 -9.31 21.67 -18.64
C LYS A 199 -9.98 22.40 -19.81
N ASN A 200 -9.27 22.57 -20.93
CA ASN A 200 -9.74 23.27 -22.12
C ASN A 200 -10.31 22.33 -23.19
N GLY A 201 -10.65 21.09 -22.83
CA GLY A 201 -11.13 20.07 -23.77
C GLY A 201 -10.01 19.41 -24.62
N LYS A 202 -8.74 19.77 -24.36
CA LYS A 202 -7.60 19.13 -25.03
C LYS A 202 -7.53 17.66 -24.65
N LYS A 203 -7.25 16.81 -25.64
CA LYS A 203 -7.20 15.36 -25.43
C LYS A 203 -5.77 14.88 -25.31
N TYR A 204 -5.55 13.99 -24.34
CA TYR A 204 -4.30 13.27 -24.17
C TYR A 204 -4.60 11.78 -24.07
N SER A 205 -3.59 10.97 -24.34
CA SER A 205 -3.69 9.53 -24.26
C SER A 205 -2.44 8.93 -23.62
N GLY A 206 -2.53 7.66 -23.34
CA GLY A 206 -1.44 6.88 -22.79
C GLY A 206 -1.89 5.45 -22.53
N LYS A 207 -1.03 4.73 -21.83
CA LYS A 207 -1.32 3.38 -21.38
C LYS A 207 -1.44 3.34 -19.87
N TYR A 208 -2.14 2.34 -19.36
CA TYR A 208 -2.10 1.99 -17.94
C TYR A 208 -1.82 0.51 -17.75
N SER A 209 -1.24 0.18 -16.62
CA SER A 209 -1.13 -1.18 -16.13
C SER A 209 -1.80 -1.24 -14.76
N LEU A 210 -2.72 -2.18 -14.59
CA LEU A 210 -3.44 -2.41 -13.33
C LEU A 210 -3.24 -3.86 -12.90
N LYS A 211 -2.74 -4.04 -11.68
CA LYS A 211 -2.62 -5.35 -11.06
C LYS A 211 -3.09 -5.24 -9.61
N ASN A 212 -4.23 -5.84 -9.33
CA ASN A 212 -4.95 -5.63 -8.08
C ASN A 212 -5.22 -4.13 -7.89
N HIS A 213 -4.73 -3.53 -6.81
CA HIS A 213 -4.85 -2.09 -6.54
C HIS A 213 -3.59 -1.27 -6.90
N ARG A 214 -2.59 -1.91 -7.52
CA ARG A 214 -1.40 -1.20 -8.05
C ARG A 214 -1.68 -0.74 -9.47
N ILE A 215 -1.46 0.56 -9.71
CA ILE A 215 -1.67 1.17 -11.02
C ILE A 215 -0.44 1.98 -11.44
N SER A 216 -0.16 1.98 -12.71
CA SER A 216 0.82 2.88 -13.31
C SER A 216 0.29 3.43 -14.62
N PHE A 217 0.66 4.66 -14.95
CA PHE A 217 0.29 5.32 -16.19
C PHE A 217 1.54 5.74 -16.97
N GLU A 218 1.51 5.48 -18.26
CA GLU A 218 2.51 5.95 -19.22
C GLU A 218 1.82 6.90 -20.19
N ILE A 219 1.97 8.21 -19.98
CA ILE A 219 1.30 9.25 -20.77
C ILE A 219 2.12 9.57 -22.00
N ASP A 220 1.49 9.59 -23.17
CA ASP A 220 2.14 9.88 -24.45
C ASP A 220 2.77 11.28 -24.44
N ASN A 221 4.04 11.35 -24.85
CA ASN A 221 4.80 12.61 -24.94
C ASN A 221 4.89 13.44 -23.64
N LEU A 222 4.73 12.83 -22.45
CA LEU A 222 4.69 13.51 -21.16
C LEU A 222 5.81 14.53 -20.97
N ASN A 223 7.06 14.16 -21.27
CA ASN A 223 8.22 15.05 -21.10
C ASN A 223 8.11 16.35 -21.92
N ASN A 224 7.49 16.30 -23.11
CA ASN A 224 7.26 17.49 -23.91
C ASN A 224 6.08 18.31 -23.40
N LEU A 225 5.05 17.64 -22.88
CA LEU A 225 3.88 18.27 -22.29
C LEU A 225 4.24 19.06 -21.02
N LEU A 226 5.15 18.56 -20.20
CA LEU A 226 5.55 19.19 -18.93
C LEU A 226 6.65 20.26 -19.09
N LYS A 227 7.24 20.44 -20.28
CA LYS A 227 8.27 21.48 -20.52
C LYS A 227 7.75 22.89 -20.22
N LYS A 228 8.64 23.74 -19.72
CA LYS A 228 8.38 25.18 -19.56
C LYS A 228 8.09 25.80 -20.94
N GLY A 229 6.98 26.54 -21.04
CA GLY A 229 6.55 27.13 -22.32
C GLY A 229 5.65 26.23 -23.18
N SER A 230 5.27 25.05 -22.71
CA SER A 230 4.19 24.27 -23.35
C SER A 230 2.86 25.03 -23.23
N GLU A 231 1.96 24.85 -24.21
CA GLU A 231 0.62 25.45 -24.24
C GLU A 231 -0.35 24.88 -23.19
N LEU A 232 0.14 24.06 -22.25
CA LEU A 232 -0.65 23.47 -21.19
C LEU A 232 -0.93 24.46 -20.08
N SER A 233 -2.16 24.42 -19.55
CA SER A 233 -2.46 25.08 -18.29
C SER A 233 -1.66 24.44 -17.15
N ASP A 234 -1.35 25.21 -16.12
CA ASP A 234 -0.63 24.66 -14.95
C ASP A 234 -1.42 23.53 -14.29
N SER A 235 -2.76 23.65 -14.24
CA SER A 235 -3.62 22.57 -13.73
C SER A 235 -3.53 21.26 -14.53
N ASP A 236 -3.38 21.33 -15.87
CA ASP A 236 -3.19 20.15 -16.69
C ASP A 236 -1.79 19.55 -16.47
N LYS A 237 -0.76 20.41 -16.29
CA LYS A 237 0.60 19.93 -15.98
C LYS A 237 0.66 19.20 -14.66
N ASP A 238 0.11 19.80 -13.60
CA ASP A 238 0.06 19.21 -12.27
C ASP A 238 -0.70 17.89 -12.31
N PHE A 239 -1.85 17.86 -12.96
CA PHE A 239 -2.65 16.65 -13.12
C PHE A 239 -1.89 15.54 -13.83
N LEU A 240 -1.29 15.81 -15.00
CA LEU A 240 -0.54 14.81 -15.77
C LEU A 240 0.70 14.33 -15.00
N TYR A 241 1.36 15.23 -14.27
CA TYR A 241 2.48 14.87 -13.39
C TYR A 241 2.05 13.91 -12.30
N TYR A 242 0.99 14.24 -11.54
CA TYR A 242 0.49 13.35 -10.49
C TYR A 242 -0.01 12.03 -11.06
N LEU A 243 -0.75 12.05 -12.18
CA LEU A 243 -1.25 10.83 -12.80
C LEU A 243 -0.10 9.89 -13.23
N SER A 244 0.99 10.44 -13.78
CA SER A 244 2.15 9.65 -14.19
C SER A 244 2.95 9.05 -13.01
N ASN A 245 2.75 9.56 -11.80
CA ASN A 245 3.36 9.04 -10.58
C ASN A 245 2.38 8.20 -9.73
N ALA A 246 1.24 7.82 -10.30
CA ALA A 246 0.25 6.99 -9.61
C ALA A 246 0.84 5.63 -9.19
N ASP A 247 0.48 5.17 -8.00
CA ASP A 247 0.94 3.90 -7.43
C ASP A 247 -0.23 2.97 -7.06
N VAL A 248 -1.29 3.54 -6.48
CA VAL A 248 -2.44 2.76 -6.00
C VAL A 248 -3.76 3.36 -6.46
N ILE A 249 -4.78 2.50 -6.58
CA ILE A 249 -6.13 2.88 -6.99
C ILE A 249 -7.16 2.06 -6.21
N THR A 250 -8.23 2.71 -5.76
CA THR A 250 -9.38 2.03 -5.13
C THR A 250 -10.66 2.84 -5.28
N PHE A 251 -11.80 2.21 -4.95
CA PHE A 251 -13.07 2.92 -4.85
C PHE A 251 -13.31 3.42 -3.43
N MET A 252 -14.03 4.53 -3.34
CA MET A 252 -14.59 5.09 -2.11
C MET A 252 -16.08 5.37 -2.33
N ASP A 253 -16.82 5.64 -1.25
CA ASP A 253 -18.23 6.04 -1.29
C ASP A 253 -19.09 5.15 -2.20
N ASN A 254 -19.17 3.86 -1.87
CA ASN A 254 -19.94 2.88 -2.63
C ASN A 254 -19.67 2.93 -4.15
N GLU A 255 -18.42 3.00 -4.55
CA GLU A 255 -17.96 3.04 -5.94
C GLU A 255 -18.37 4.33 -6.72
N GLN A 256 -18.76 5.39 -6.05
CA GLN A 256 -19.05 6.69 -6.69
C GLN A 256 -17.81 7.54 -6.85
N ILE A 257 -16.78 7.28 -6.06
CA ILE A 257 -15.51 8.00 -6.05
C ILE A 257 -14.39 7.03 -6.41
N LEU A 258 -13.51 7.45 -7.32
CA LEU A 258 -12.28 6.76 -7.66
C LEU A 258 -11.11 7.52 -7.01
N TYR A 259 -10.38 6.85 -6.15
CA TYR A 259 -9.17 7.34 -5.51
C TYR A 259 -7.95 6.81 -6.26
N ILE A 260 -7.03 7.70 -6.61
CA ILE A 260 -5.70 7.35 -7.13
C ILE A 260 -4.66 7.97 -6.20
N GLY A 261 -3.94 7.12 -5.49
CA GLY A 261 -2.84 7.53 -4.62
C GLY A 261 -1.54 7.66 -5.39
N VAL A 262 -0.79 8.72 -5.08
CA VAL A 262 0.57 8.96 -5.55
C VAL A 262 1.47 9.16 -4.34
N PRO A 263 2.79 9.00 -4.42
CA PRO A 263 3.67 9.32 -3.31
C PRO A 263 3.39 10.73 -2.77
N GLU A 264 3.09 10.82 -1.47
CA GLU A 264 2.82 12.07 -0.74
C GLU A 264 1.62 12.90 -1.25
N SER A 265 0.73 12.32 -2.09
CA SER A 265 -0.41 13.04 -2.64
C SER A 265 -1.54 12.11 -3.11
N ASN A 266 -2.56 12.69 -3.75
CA ASN A 266 -3.69 11.94 -4.30
C ASN A 266 -4.39 12.69 -5.43
N LEU A 267 -5.16 11.93 -6.21
CA LEU A 267 -6.14 12.40 -7.17
C LEU A 267 -7.49 11.78 -6.84
N ILE A 268 -8.52 12.59 -6.70
CA ILE A 268 -9.88 12.14 -6.41
C ILE A 268 -10.76 12.43 -7.62
N PHE A 269 -11.46 11.41 -8.07
CA PHE A 269 -12.40 11.53 -9.18
C PHE A 269 -13.79 11.12 -8.74
N LYS A 270 -14.79 11.76 -9.32
CA LYS A 270 -16.18 11.39 -9.19
C LYS A 270 -16.69 10.79 -10.50
N LYS A 271 -17.54 9.82 -10.40
CA LYS A 271 -18.22 9.23 -11.55
C LYS A 271 -18.95 10.30 -12.34
N THR A 272 -18.66 10.41 -13.65
CA THR A 272 -19.31 11.39 -14.52
C THR A 272 -20.81 11.13 -14.58
N SER A 273 -21.60 12.12 -14.18
CA SER A 273 -23.04 12.08 -14.34
C SER A 273 -23.35 12.17 -15.84
N LYS A 274 -23.79 11.09 -16.45
CA LYS A 274 -24.36 11.19 -17.80
C LYS A 274 -25.60 12.06 -17.68
N ASN A 275 -25.48 13.34 -18.09
CA ASN A 275 -26.69 14.14 -18.31
C ASN A 275 -27.54 13.38 -19.30
N LYS A 276 -28.72 12.90 -18.85
CA LYS A 276 -29.76 12.33 -19.67
C LYS A 276 -30.40 13.40 -20.52
#